data_8e370ccbc6d4869b780d8c620ef52d00
#
_entry.id   8e370ccbc6d4869b780d8c620ef52d00
#
_cell.length_a   1.000
_cell.length_b   1.000
_cell.length_c   1.000
_cell.angle_alpha   90.00
_cell.angle_beta   90.00
_cell.angle_gamma   90.00
#
_symmetry.space_group_name_H-M   'P 1'
#
loop_
_entity.id
_entity.type
_entity.pdbx_description
1 polymer ?
#
loop_
_entity_poly.entity_id
_entity_poly.type
_entity_poly.pdbx_seq_one_letter_code
_entity_poly.pdbx_strand_id
1 'polypeptide(L)'
;PTLDRAIVWLSYSVHGNEAAGAESSMGVIYDLVDPNNKEAQEWLKNTIVLIDPSVNPDGYSRYTSWYRGVATTSRDIKPDVREHREPWPGGRTNHYMFDLNRDWAWQTQVESQQRIVKYHQWMPHIHADLHEQWFDNPYYFAPAAQPFHAYITEWQSDFQTEIGKNHAKYFDQNGWLYFTREVFDLLYPSYGDTYPTFNGSVGMTYEQGGHSKGGAAILLPNSDTLTLYDRVAHHRTTSLSTIEIASKSTDRLVQQFTDYF
;
A
#
# COMPACT_ATOMS: atom_id res chain seq x y z
N PRO A 1 -7.58 26.86 9.98
CA PRO A 1 -8.76 26.29 9.31
C PRO A 1 -9.10 25.02 10.05
N THR A 2 -10.32 24.90 10.55
CA THR A 2 -10.85 23.65 11.06
C THR A 2 -10.90 22.69 9.89
N LEU A 3 -10.08 21.62 9.90
CA LEU A 3 -10.18 20.54 8.96
C LEU A 3 -11.52 19.84 9.22
N ASP A 4 -12.43 19.94 8.28
CA ASP A 4 -13.75 19.30 8.29
C ASP A 4 -13.77 17.98 7.51
N ARG A 5 -12.59 17.53 7.05
CA ARG A 5 -12.40 16.30 6.26
C ARG A 5 -11.21 15.50 6.73
N ALA A 6 -11.35 14.18 6.67
CA ALA A 6 -10.23 13.29 6.89
C ALA A 6 -9.27 13.32 5.68
N ILE A 7 -7.97 13.32 5.92
CA ILE A 7 -6.95 13.24 4.88
C ILE A 7 -6.42 11.80 4.85
N VAL A 8 -6.53 11.17 3.69
CA VAL A 8 -6.04 9.82 3.41
C VAL A 8 -4.91 9.90 2.40
N TRP A 9 -3.75 9.34 2.72
CA TRP A 9 -2.63 9.21 1.79
C TRP A 9 -2.45 7.75 1.43
N LEU A 10 -2.51 7.44 0.14
CA LEU A 10 -2.24 6.12 -0.43
C LEU A 10 -0.92 6.18 -1.19
N SER A 11 0.04 5.38 -0.74
CA SER A 11 1.41 5.30 -1.26
C SER A 11 1.61 3.96 -1.95
N TYR A 12 2.10 3.97 -3.19
CA TYR A 12 2.25 2.76 -3.99
C TYR A 12 3.68 2.61 -4.50
N SER A 13 4.12 1.36 -4.63
CA SER A 13 5.38 0.99 -5.29
C SER A 13 6.61 1.74 -4.76
N VAL A 14 6.77 1.83 -3.44
CA VAL A 14 8.03 2.26 -2.82
C VAL A 14 9.15 1.26 -3.17
N HIS A 15 8.80 0.00 -3.36
CA HIS A 15 9.63 -0.98 -4.06
C HIS A 15 9.12 -1.10 -5.50
N GLY A 16 9.93 -0.71 -6.47
CA GLY A 16 9.48 -0.60 -7.86
C GLY A 16 9.16 -1.93 -8.55
N ASN A 17 9.66 -3.05 -8.02
CA ASN A 17 9.32 -4.40 -8.51
C ASN A 17 8.05 -5.01 -7.88
N GLU A 18 7.36 -4.25 -7.07
CA GLU A 18 6.03 -4.52 -6.52
C GLU A 18 4.98 -3.79 -7.38
N ALA A 19 4.88 -4.22 -8.64
CA ALA A 19 4.26 -3.44 -9.71
C ALA A 19 2.73 -3.35 -9.63
N ALA A 20 2.05 -4.32 -8.99
CA ALA A 20 0.59 -4.33 -8.91
C ALA A 20 0.03 -3.10 -8.16
N GLY A 21 0.81 -2.53 -7.22
CA GLY A 21 0.46 -1.30 -6.52
C GLY A 21 0.28 -0.12 -7.49
N ALA A 22 1.29 0.18 -8.31
CA ALA A 22 1.21 1.27 -9.29
C ALA A 22 0.05 1.07 -10.28
N GLU A 23 -0.15 -0.14 -10.78
CA GLU A 23 -1.26 -0.47 -11.68
C GLU A 23 -2.61 -0.28 -11.00
N SER A 24 -2.76 -0.66 -9.72
CA SER A 24 -4.01 -0.50 -8.97
C SER A 24 -4.36 0.96 -8.72
N SER A 25 -3.35 1.82 -8.54
CA SER A 25 -3.54 3.26 -8.31
C SER A 25 -4.35 3.93 -9.41
N MET A 26 -4.14 3.52 -10.68
CA MET A 26 -4.89 4.03 -11.82
C MET A 26 -6.38 3.68 -11.74
N GLY A 27 -6.68 2.44 -11.31
CA GLY A 27 -8.06 2.01 -11.08
C GLY A 27 -8.73 2.78 -9.93
N VAL A 28 -8.00 3.01 -8.84
CA VAL A 28 -8.48 3.82 -7.70
C VAL A 28 -8.77 5.26 -8.14
N ILE A 29 -7.86 5.89 -8.89
CA ILE A 29 -8.07 7.25 -9.43
C ILE A 29 -9.33 7.26 -10.30
N TYR A 30 -9.48 6.29 -11.20
CA TYR A 30 -10.65 6.20 -12.06
C TYR A 30 -11.95 6.12 -11.25
N ASP A 31 -12.00 5.26 -10.22
CA ASP A 31 -13.18 5.13 -9.37
C ASP A 31 -13.56 6.43 -8.65
N LEU A 32 -12.54 7.15 -8.17
CA LEU A 32 -12.75 8.38 -7.42
C LEU A 32 -13.23 9.54 -8.30
N VAL A 33 -12.82 9.59 -9.58
CA VAL A 33 -13.20 10.67 -10.50
C VAL A 33 -14.43 10.35 -11.36
N ASP A 34 -14.88 9.07 -11.40
CA ASP A 34 -16.08 8.69 -12.16
C ASP A 34 -17.33 9.30 -11.50
N PRO A 35 -18.05 10.21 -12.18
CA PRO A 35 -19.25 10.83 -11.64
C PRO A 35 -20.42 9.84 -11.46
N ASN A 36 -20.34 8.65 -12.05
CA ASN A 36 -21.34 7.60 -11.92
C ASN A 36 -21.08 6.72 -10.69
N ASN A 37 -19.87 6.69 -10.14
CA ASN A 37 -19.55 6.00 -8.90
C ASN A 37 -20.08 6.82 -7.70
N LYS A 38 -21.35 6.59 -7.35
CA LYS A 38 -22.02 7.36 -6.29
C LYS A 38 -21.43 7.14 -4.91
N GLU A 39 -20.88 5.95 -4.63
CA GLU A 39 -20.23 5.65 -3.35
C GLU A 39 -18.96 6.48 -3.21
N ALA A 40 -18.07 6.46 -4.19
CA ALA A 40 -16.86 7.27 -4.18
C ALA A 40 -17.15 8.77 -4.07
N GLN A 41 -18.17 9.27 -4.80
CA GLN A 41 -18.60 10.66 -4.71
C GLN A 41 -19.11 11.02 -3.29
N GLU A 42 -19.75 10.11 -2.59
CA GLU A 42 -20.18 10.31 -1.22
C GLU A 42 -18.98 10.35 -0.26
N TRP A 43 -18.03 9.43 -0.40
CA TRP A 43 -16.81 9.43 0.43
C TRP A 43 -15.99 10.71 0.29
N LEU A 44 -15.88 11.25 -0.92
CA LEU A 44 -15.12 12.47 -1.21
C LEU A 44 -15.74 13.75 -0.61
N LYS A 45 -16.98 13.71 -0.12
CA LYS A 45 -17.54 14.84 0.63
C LYS A 45 -16.83 15.03 1.97
N ASN A 46 -16.39 13.94 2.59
CA ASN A 46 -15.81 13.91 3.94
C ASN A 46 -14.31 13.60 3.93
N THR A 47 -13.71 13.29 2.77
CA THR A 47 -12.30 12.95 2.67
C THR A 47 -11.56 13.79 1.63
N ILE A 48 -10.27 13.99 1.87
CA ILE A 48 -9.29 14.42 0.88
C ILE A 48 -8.37 13.22 0.65
N VAL A 49 -8.24 12.77 -0.59
CA VAL A 49 -7.43 11.62 -0.94
C VAL A 49 -6.19 12.07 -1.70
N LEU A 50 -5.03 11.75 -1.15
CA LEU A 50 -3.74 11.96 -1.78
C LEU A 50 -3.25 10.61 -2.31
N ILE A 51 -2.86 10.56 -3.57
CA ILE A 51 -2.35 9.35 -4.21
C ILE A 51 -0.93 9.61 -4.71
N ASP A 52 0.01 8.82 -4.21
CA ASP A 52 1.37 8.72 -4.71
C ASP A 52 1.50 7.43 -5.51
N PRO A 53 1.29 7.46 -6.84
CA PRO A 53 1.08 6.26 -7.64
C PRO A 53 2.35 5.43 -7.85
N SER A 54 3.53 6.04 -7.66
CA SER A 54 4.81 5.35 -7.74
C SER A 54 5.89 6.14 -7.01
N VAL A 55 6.15 5.75 -5.76
CA VAL A 55 7.18 6.36 -4.91
C VAL A 55 8.59 6.13 -5.48
N ASN A 56 8.80 5.01 -6.17
CA ASN A 56 10.09 4.62 -6.75
C ASN A 56 9.96 4.40 -8.28
N PRO A 57 9.85 5.47 -9.07
CA PRO A 57 9.69 5.35 -10.52
C PRO A 57 10.91 4.73 -11.22
N ASP A 58 12.12 4.93 -10.69
CA ASP A 58 13.34 4.33 -11.26
C ASP A 58 13.36 2.82 -11.08
N GLY A 59 13.02 2.33 -9.88
CA GLY A 59 12.89 0.91 -9.62
C GLY A 59 11.77 0.27 -10.44
N TYR A 60 10.62 0.93 -10.54
CA TYR A 60 9.50 0.49 -11.37
C TYR A 60 9.88 0.40 -12.86
N SER A 61 10.54 1.42 -13.40
CA SER A 61 11.03 1.43 -14.78
C SER A 61 12.05 0.32 -15.04
N ARG A 62 12.95 0.06 -14.08
CA ARG A 62 13.94 -1.03 -14.17
C ARG A 62 13.27 -2.40 -14.23
N TYR A 63 12.33 -2.66 -13.33
CA TYR A 63 11.57 -3.91 -13.31
C TYR A 63 10.75 -4.12 -14.60
N THR A 64 9.94 -3.15 -14.98
CA THR A 64 9.05 -3.27 -16.15
C THR A 64 9.82 -3.37 -17.45
N SER A 65 10.96 -2.70 -17.59
CA SER A 65 11.85 -2.83 -18.75
C SER A 65 12.46 -4.21 -18.85
N TRP A 66 12.94 -4.75 -17.72
CA TRP A 66 13.43 -6.14 -17.66
C TRP A 66 12.31 -7.13 -18.02
N TYR A 67 11.16 -7.02 -17.37
CA TYR A 67 10.03 -7.92 -17.58
C TYR A 67 9.60 -7.95 -19.05
N ARG A 68 9.46 -6.79 -19.70
CA ARG A 68 9.13 -6.68 -21.13
C ARG A 68 10.16 -7.35 -22.02
N GLY A 69 11.43 -7.35 -21.64
CA GLY A 69 12.51 -7.99 -22.39
C GLY A 69 12.57 -9.51 -22.27
N VAL A 70 11.93 -10.09 -21.23
CA VAL A 70 12.00 -11.54 -20.94
C VAL A 70 10.65 -12.25 -21.02
N ALA A 71 9.54 -11.53 -20.89
CA ALA A 71 8.20 -12.09 -20.95
C ALA A 71 7.94 -12.69 -22.34
N THR A 72 7.41 -13.92 -22.34
CA THR A 72 7.04 -14.62 -23.58
C THR A 72 5.61 -14.29 -23.98
N THR A 73 5.30 -14.43 -25.26
CA THR A 73 3.92 -14.24 -25.79
C THR A 73 2.93 -15.23 -25.17
N SER A 74 3.40 -16.42 -24.81
CA SER A 74 2.58 -17.46 -24.17
C SER A 74 2.43 -17.29 -22.66
N ARG A 75 3.21 -16.37 -22.05
CA ARG A 75 3.23 -16.12 -20.59
C ARG A 75 3.34 -17.43 -19.81
N ASP A 76 4.56 -17.93 -19.67
CA ASP A 76 4.78 -19.18 -18.91
C ASP A 76 4.61 -18.87 -17.40
N ILE A 77 3.57 -19.43 -16.81
CA ILE A 77 3.22 -19.21 -15.40
C ILE A 77 4.08 -19.96 -14.41
N LYS A 78 5.00 -20.83 -14.86
CA LYS A 78 5.83 -21.63 -13.96
C LYS A 78 6.83 -20.76 -13.19
N PRO A 79 6.91 -20.88 -11.85
CA PRO A 79 7.73 -19.99 -11.02
C PRO A 79 9.24 -20.02 -11.33
N ASP A 80 9.69 -21.04 -12.05
CA ASP A 80 11.11 -21.27 -12.32
C ASP A 80 11.59 -20.70 -13.66
N VAL A 81 10.71 -20.19 -14.50
CA VAL A 81 11.11 -19.62 -15.79
C VAL A 81 11.67 -18.21 -15.63
N ARG A 82 12.32 -17.72 -16.68
CA ARG A 82 13.09 -16.47 -16.67
C ARG A 82 12.25 -15.24 -16.31
N GLU A 83 11.00 -15.18 -16.73
CA GLU A 83 10.11 -14.04 -16.47
C GLU A 83 9.66 -13.92 -15.00
N HIS A 84 9.99 -14.92 -14.16
CA HIS A 84 9.75 -14.90 -12.71
C HIS A 84 11.06 -14.84 -11.89
N ARG A 85 12.19 -14.51 -12.54
CA ARG A 85 13.52 -14.44 -11.91
C ARG A 85 14.21 -13.13 -12.25
N GLU A 86 13.77 -12.07 -11.59
CA GLU A 86 14.38 -10.75 -11.73
C GLU A 86 15.86 -10.80 -11.32
N PRO A 87 16.78 -10.35 -12.21
CA PRO A 87 18.21 -10.32 -11.89
C PRO A 87 18.57 -9.10 -11.02
N TRP A 88 19.71 -9.18 -10.37
CA TRP A 88 20.34 -7.98 -9.81
C TRP A 88 20.89 -7.09 -10.95
N PRO A 89 20.78 -5.75 -10.84
CA PRO A 89 20.02 -5.00 -9.83
C PRO A 89 18.51 -5.04 -10.13
N GLY A 90 17.74 -5.48 -9.11
CA GLY A 90 16.29 -5.52 -9.20
C GLY A 90 15.62 -4.15 -9.02
N GLY A 91 14.31 -4.11 -9.23
CA GLY A 91 13.52 -2.88 -9.11
C GLY A 91 13.17 -2.48 -7.67
N ARG A 92 13.59 -3.24 -6.65
CA ARG A 92 13.29 -2.91 -5.26
C ARG A 92 13.79 -1.52 -4.86
N THR A 93 15.04 -1.22 -5.18
CA THR A 93 15.75 -0.01 -4.76
C THR A 93 15.61 1.14 -5.77
N ASN A 94 15.91 2.38 -5.34
CA ASN A 94 15.92 3.56 -6.21
C ASN A 94 17.10 3.53 -7.22
N HIS A 95 17.35 4.64 -7.90
CA HIS A 95 18.45 4.77 -8.87
C HIS A 95 19.82 4.44 -8.26
N TYR A 96 20.06 4.86 -7.02
CA TYR A 96 21.32 4.70 -6.30
C TYR A 96 21.39 3.44 -5.43
N MET A 97 20.49 2.48 -5.60
CA MET A 97 20.42 1.21 -4.86
C MET A 97 20.09 1.36 -3.37
N PHE A 98 19.37 2.41 -2.99
CA PHE A 98 18.85 2.57 -1.63
C PHE A 98 17.39 2.10 -1.55
N ASP A 99 17.06 1.46 -0.44
CA ASP A 99 15.67 1.08 -0.12
C ASP A 99 14.93 2.29 0.46
N LEU A 100 14.01 2.86 -0.31
CA LEU A 100 13.23 4.04 0.12
C LEU A 100 12.29 3.73 1.28
N ASN A 101 11.92 2.45 1.50
CA ASN A 101 11.16 2.04 2.68
C ASN A 101 12.05 1.79 3.92
N ARG A 102 13.30 2.25 3.89
CA ARG A 102 14.20 2.35 5.06
C ARG A 102 14.62 3.79 5.31
N ASP A 103 14.13 4.73 4.49
CA ASP A 103 14.65 6.10 4.42
C ASP A 103 13.63 7.18 4.87
N TRP A 104 12.47 6.80 5.38
CA TRP A 104 11.44 7.74 5.83
C TRP A 104 11.95 8.70 6.91
N ALA A 105 12.58 8.18 7.97
CA ALA A 105 13.12 8.99 9.05
C ALA A 105 14.49 9.57 8.72
N TRP A 106 15.33 8.83 7.97
CA TRP A 106 16.72 9.23 7.71
C TRP A 106 16.85 10.25 6.59
N GLN A 107 15.97 10.22 5.58
CA GLN A 107 15.90 11.20 4.49
C GLN A 107 17.25 11.38 3.77
N THR A 108 17.94 10.30 3.52
CA THR A 108 19.25 10.31 2.84
C THR A 108 19.11 10.44 1.33
N GLN A 109 17.94 10.03 0.79
CA GLN A 109 17.65 10.04 -0.64
C GLN A 109 16.81 11.26 -1.03
N VAL A 110 17.02 11.77 -2.25
CA VAL A 110 16.31 12.95 -2.74
C VAL A 110 14.79 12.73 -2.82
N GLU A 111 14.36 11.53 -3.17
CA GLU A 111 12.95 11.13 -3.21
C GLU A 111 12.31 11.26 -1.82
N SER A 112 12.97 10.76 -0.79
CA SER A 112 12.52 10.87 0.60
C SER A 112 12.46 12.33 1.06
N GLN A 113 13.51 13.12 0.77
CA GLN A 113 13.55 14.55 1.11
C GLN A 113 12.42 15.34 0.47
N GLN A 114 12.11 15.09 -0.81
CA GLN A 114 11.04 15.79 -1.50
C GLN A 114 9.65 15.35 -1.02
N ARG A 115 9.47 14.06 -0.79
CA ARG A 115 8.21 13.50 -0.30
C ARG A 115 7.87 14.00 1.10
N ILE A 116 8.83 14.03 2.02
CA ILE A 116 8.59 14.42 3.41
C ILE A 116 8.15 15.87 3.54
N VAL A 117 8.59 16.76 2.66
CA VAL A 117 8.11 18.14 2.61
C VAL A 117 6.61 18.18 2.31
N LYS A 118 6.15 17.38 1.36
CA LYS A 118 4.73 17.26 1.02
C LYS A 118 3.96 16.55 2.13
N TYR A 119 4.53 15.51 2.70
CA TYR A 119 3.92 14.78 3.81
C TYR A 119 3.63 15.73 4.99
N HIS A 120 4.58 16.53 5.43
CA HIS A 120 4.39 17.49 6.53
C HIS A 120 3.47 18.67 6.17
N GLN A 121 3.30 18.99 4.89
CA GLN A 121 2.32 19.99 4.47
C GLN A 121 0.88 19.47 4.61
N TRP A 122 0.66 18.19 4.36
CA TRP A 122 -0.66 17.59 4.38
C TRP A 122 -1.01 16.90 5.69
N MET A 123 -0.02 16.32 6.39
CA MET A 123 -0.20 15.63 7.67
C MET A 123 -1.44 14.71 7.66
N PRO A 124 -1.42 13.60 6.91
CA PRO A 124 -2.59 12.77 6.71
C PRO A 124 -3.05 12.10 8.02
N HIS A 125 -4.35 11.91 8.18
CA HIS A 125 -4.95 11.17 9.29
C HIS A 125 -4.77 9.65 9.12
N ILE A 126 -4.77 9.19 7.87
CA ILE A 126 -4.51 7.79 7.51
C ILE A 126 -3.44 7.75 6.42
N HIS A 127 -2.47 6.86 6.58
CA HIS A 127 -1.48 6.53 5.56
C HIS A 127 -1.46 5.03 5.32
N ALA A 128 -1.69 4.62 4.08
CA ALA A 128 -1.53 3.23 3.66
C ALA A 128 -0.39 3.13 2.64
N ASP A 129 0.59 2.27 2.94
CA ASP A 129 1.73 1.95 2.09
C ASP A 129 1.49 0.57 1.47
N LEU A 130 1.30 0.54 0.14
CA LEU A 130 0.88 -0.65 -0.58
C LEU A 130 2.07 -1.35 -1.22
N HIS A 131 2.30 -2.58 -0.79
CA HIS A 131 3.45 -3.43 -1.06
C HIS A 131 3.09 -4.78 -1.65
N GLU A 132 4.10 -5.51 -2.11
CA GLU A 132 3.98 -6.92 -2.42
C GLU A 132 5.01 -7.76 -1.65
N GLN A 133 4.54 -8.84 -1.04
CA GLN A 133 5.33 -9.87 -0.36
C GLN A 133 5.55 -11.09 -1.25
N TRP A 134 6.11 -12.18 -0.70
CA TRP A 134 6.39 -13.40 -1.45
C TRP A 134 5.14 -13.92 -2.16
N PHE A 135 5.32 -14.42 -3.38
CA PHE A 135 4.25 -14.60 -4.36
C PHE A 135 3.12 -15.57 -3.96
N ASP A 136 3.37 -16.53 -3.07
CA ASP A 136 2.39 -17.53 -2.62
C ASP A 136 1.77 -17.23 -1.26
N ASN A 137 2.09 -16.07 -0.66
CA ASN A 137 1.44 -15.64 0.57
C ASN A 137 0.03 -15.10 0.29
N PRO A 138 -0.94 -15.33 1.22
CA PRO A 138 -2.20 -14.61 1.23
C PRO A 138 -2.00 -13.10 1.37
N TYR A 139 -3.02 -12.32 1.08
CA TYR A 139 -2.94 -10.87 1.27
C TYR A 139 -2.80 -10.51 2.75
N TYR A 140 -1.97 -9.51 3.06
CA TYR A 140 -1.86 -8.95 4.41
C TYR A 140 -2.46 -7.54 4.46
N PHE A 141 -3.20 -7.26 5.55
CA PHE A 141 -3.61 -5.92 5.94
C PHE A 141 -3.68 -5.78 7.47
N ALA A 142 -3.77 -4.53 7.93
CA ALA A 142 -3.86 -4.20 9.35
C ALA A 142 -4.98 -4.97 10.09
N PRO A 143 -4.88 -5.18 11.39
CA PRO A 143 -3.90 -4.59 12.30
C PRO A 143 -2.54 -5.32 12.25
N ALA A 144 -1.50 -4.54 12.60
CA ALA A 144 -0.11 -5.00 12.59
C ALA A 144 0.21 -6.02 13.70
N ALA A 145 1.34 -6.72 13.54
CA ALA A 145 1.88 -7.61 14.54
C ALA A 145 2.56 -6.85 15.70
N GLN A 146 2.67 -7.49 16.85
CA GLN A 146 3.54 -7.03 17.92
C GLN A 146 5.02 -7.33 17.56
N PRO A 147 6.00 -6.54 18.07
CA PRO A 147 5.83 -5.45 19.03
C PRO A 147 5.49 -4.11 18.37
N PHE A 148 4.75 -3.27 19.10
CA PHE A 148 4.55 -1.86 18.73
C PHE A 148 5.57 -0.98 19.45
N HIS A 149 5.95 0.12 18.81
CA HIS A 149 6.75 1.14 19.48
C HIS A 149 5.92 1.84 20.59
N ALA A 150 6.58 2.20 21.70
CA ALA A 150 5.92 2.74 22.88
C ALA A 150 5.15 4.08 22.66
N TYR A 151 5.42 4.79 21.58
CA TYR A 151 4.73 6.03 21.20
C TYR A 151 3.49 5.83 20.34
N ILE A 152 3.19 4.60 19.93
CA ILE A 152 1.94 4.31 19.22
C ILE A 152 0.82 4.27 20.21
N THR A 153 -0.21 5.08 19.98
CA THR A 153 -1.36 5.21 20.89
C THR A 153 -2.31 4.02 20.75
N GLU A 154 -3.04 3.73 21.82
CA GLU A 154 -4.10 2.71 21.80
C GLU A 154 -5.14 3.00 20.72
N TRP A 155 -5.53 4.28 20.57
CA TRP A 155 -6.41 4.73 19.50
C TRP A 155 -5.93 4.31 18.09
N GLN A 156 -4.66 4.56 17.76
CA GLN A 156 -4.12 4.21 16.44
C GLN A 156 -4.18 2.70 16.19
N SER A 157 -3.83 1.90 17.19
CA SER A 157 -3.90 0.43 17.15
C SER A 157 -5.34 -0.08 17.00
N ASP A 158 -6.27 0.48 17.75
CA ASP A 158 -7.69 0.11 17.70
C ASP A 158 -8.30 0.46 16.34
N PHE A 159 -7.98 1.63 15.81
CA PHE A 159 -8.50 2.04 14.51
C PHE A 159 -7.94 1.20 13.36
N GLN A 160 -6.69 0.73 13.45
CA GLN A 160 -6.19 -0.29 12.53
C GLN A 160 -7.07 -1.56 12.51
N THR A 161 -7.54 -1.97 13.68
CA THR A 161 -8.46 -3.13 13.78
C THR A 161 -9.81 -2.85 13.10
N GLU A 162 -10.34 -1.63 13.20
CA GLU A 162 -11.57 -1.24 12.50
C GLU A 162 -11.40 -1.24 10.99
N ILE A 163 -10.28 -0.68 10.50
CA ILE A 163 -9.93 -0.70 9.07
C ILE A 163 -9.81 -2.14 8.58
N GLY A 164 -9.08 -3.00 9.32
CA GLY A 164 -8.92 -4.42 8.98
C GLY A 164 -10.26 -5.17 8.89
N LYS A 165 -11.19 -4.91 9.81
CA LYS A 165 -12.54 -5.48 9.74
C LYS A 165 -13.32 -5.00 8.50
N ASN A 166 -13.12 -3.75 8.07
CA ASN A 166 -13.75 -3.27 6.84
C ASN A 166 -13.16 -3.94 5.60
N HIS A 167 -11.84 -4.18 5.57
CA HIS A 167 -11.19 -4.96 4.50
C HIS A 167 -11.66 -6.41 4.48
N ALA A 168 -11.68 -7.07 5.64
CA ALA A 168 -12.13 -8.46 5.78
C ALA A 168 -13.52 -8.68 5.18
N LYS A 169 -14.45 -7.75 5.41
CA LYS A 169 -15.79 -7.80 4.80
C LYS A 169 -15.74 -8.00 3.28
N TYR A 170 -14.88 -7.27 2.57
CA TYR A 170 -14.76 -7.35 1.12
C TYR A 170 -14.00 -8.60 0.67
N PHE A 171 -12.97 -9.00 1.41
CA PHE A 171 -12.19 -10.20 1.13
C PHE A 171 -13.03 -11.45 1.32
N ASP A 172 -13.78 -11.55 2.42
CA ASP A 172 -14.72 -12.66 2.70
C ASP A 172 -15.80 -12.77 1.61
N GLN A 173 -16.37 -11.65 1.18
CA GLN A 173 -17.37 -11.62 0.10
C GLN A 173 -16.85 -12.16 -1.24
N ASN A 174 -15.56 -11.97 -1.51
CA ASN A 174 -14.91 -12.42 -2.74
C ASN A 174 -14.18 -13.77 -2.59
N GLY A 175 -14.15 -14.34 -1.38
CA GLY A 175 -13.43 -15.59 -1.10
C GLY A 175 -11.90 -15.45 -1.21
N TRP A 176 -11.37 -14.25 -1.01
CA TRP A 176 -9.93 -13.98 -1.05
C TRP A 176 -9.27 -14.27 0.29
N LEU A 177 -8.12 -14.95 0.26
CA LEU A 177 -7.37 -15.28 1.46
C LEU A 177 -6.57 -14.08 1.96
N TYR A 178 -6.58 -13.89 3.28
CA TYR A 178 -5.81 -12.83 3.95
C TYR A 178 -5.37 -13.26 5.35
N PHE A 179 -4.42 -12.50 5.91
CA PHE A 179 -4.02 -12.63 7.31
C PHE A 179 -3.73 -11.25 7.92
N THR A 180 -3.70 -11.20 9.24
CA THR A 180 -3.44 -9.99 10.04
C THR A 180 -2.61 -10.36 11.27
N ARG A 181 -1.99 -9.38 11.94
CA ARG A 181 -1.29 -9.55 13.23
C ARG A 181 -0.06 -10.46 13.19
N GLU A 182 0.49 -10.70 12.02
CA GLU A 182 1.67 -11.52 11.81
C GLU A 182 2.67 -10.79 10.91
N VAL A 183 3.96 -11.08 11.06
CA VAL A 183 5.09 -10.64 10.23
C VAL A 183 5.38 -9.13 10.32
N PHE A 184 4.41 -8.29 10.03
CA PHE A 184 4.61 -6.83 9.89
C PHE A 184 4.27 -6.11 11.19
N ASP A 185 5.30 -5.59 11.86
CA ASP A 185 5.19 -4.85 13.13
C ASP A 185 5.28 -3.33 12.93
N LEU A 186 5.08 -2.57 14.02
CA LEU A 186 5.19 -1.11 14.05
C LEU A 186 6.28 -0.67 15.03
N LEU A 187 7.49 -1.20 14.88
CA LEU A 187 8.60 -0.90 15.80
C LEU A 187 9.66 0.01 15.17
N TYR A 188 10.09 -0.27 13.93
CA TYR A 188 11.17 0.47 13.29
C TYR A 188 10.66 1.81 12.69
N PRO A 189 11.25 2.96 13.09
CA PRO A 189 10.67 4.30 12.81
C PRO A 189 10.78 4.77 11.36
N SER A 190 11.46 4.05 10.48
CA SER A 190 11.76 4.50 9.13
C SER A 190 11.06 3.72 8.02
N TYR A 191 9.99 3.00 8.36
CA TYR A 191 9.06 2.39 7.40
C TYR A 191 7.91 3.34 7.03
N GLY A 192 7.27 3.09 5.89
CA GLY A 192 6.15 3.87 5.38
C GLY A 192 4.84 3.74 6.18
N ASP A 193 4.76 2.81 7.12
CA ASP A 193 3.66 2.68 8.08
C ASP A 193 4.00 3.28 9.45
N THR A 194 5.20 3.02 9.95
CA THR A 194 5.60 3.41 11.30
C THR A 194 5.94 4.90 11.38
N TYR A 195 6.66 5.47 10.39
CA TYR A 195 6.95 6.91 10.37
C TYR A 195 5.68 7.77 10.39
N PRO A 196 4.67 7.51 9.52
CA PRO A 196 3.38 8.19 9.62
C PRO A 196 2.73 8.09 10.99
N THR A 197 2.82 6.92 11.63
CA THR A 197 2.21 6.69 12.95
C THR A 197 2.84 7.57 14.03
N PHE A 198 4.14 7.85 13.95
CA PHE A 198 4.83 8.82 14.83
C PHE A 198 4.50 10.28 14.52
N ASN A 199 3.80 10.55 13.45
CA ASN A 199 3.30 11.87 13.07
C ASN A 199 1.77 11.98 13.23
N GLY A 200 1.17 11.18 14.09
CA GLY A 200 -0.26 11.23 14.44
C GLY A 200 -1.18 10.47 13.47
N SER A 201 -0.67 10.00 12.35
CA SER A 201 -1.45 9.23 11.37
C SER A 201 -1.75 7.82 11.88
N VAL A 202 -2.80 7.18 11.36
CA VAL A 202 -2.92 5.72 11.41
C VAL A 202 -2.17 5.15 10.21
N GLY A 203 -0.90 4.78 10.43
CA GLY A 203 -0.03 4.23 9.40
C GLY A 203 -0.21 2.72 9.26
N MET A 204 -0.20 2.21 8.02
CA MET A 204 -0.42 0.79 7.73
C MET A 204 0.35 0.35 6.50
N THR A 205 0.81 -0.89 6.52
CA THR A 205 1.28 -1.62 5.34
C THR A 205 0.20 -2.58 4.86
N TYR A 206 0.02 -2.69 3.54
CA TYR A 206 -0.78 -3.72 2.88
C TYR A 206 0.12 -4.51 1.94
N GLU A 207 0.05 -5.84 2.03
CA GLU A 207 0.99 -6.71 1.31
C GLU A 207 0.26 -7.74 0.45
N GLN A 208 0.39 -7.60 -0.85
CA GLN A 208 -0.12 -8.55 -1.84
C GLN A 208 0.94 -9.63 -2.13
N GLY A 209 0.55 -10.89 -2.25
CA GLY A 209 1.43 -11.91 -2.82
C GLY A 209 1.80 -11.55 -4.27
N GLY A 210 3.07 -11.68 -4.64
CA GLY A 210 3.52 -11.33 -6.01
C GLY A 210 4.98 -10.94 -6.05
N HIS A 211 5.30 -9.79 -5.49
CA HIS A 211 6.66 -9.24 -5.52
C HIS A 211 7.26 -9.28 -6.94
N SER A 212 8.56 -9.28 -7.10
CA SER A 212 9.25 -9.39 -8.39
C SER A 212 8.94 -10.65 -9.19
N LYS A 213 8.31 -11.66 -8.57
CA LYS A 213 7.98 -12.95 -9.20
C LYS A 213 6.63 -12.98 -9.90
N GLY A 214 5.68 -12.14 -9.50
CA GLY A 214 4.29 -12.25 -9.95
C GLY A 214 4.10 -12.09 -11.45
N GLY A 215 4.85 -11.20 -12.10
CA GLY A 215 4.72 -10.95 -13.54
C GLY A 215 3.27 -10.64 -13.95
N ALA A 216 2.83 -11.16 -15.09
CA ALA A 216 1.43 -11.08 -15.51
C ALA A 216 0.57 -12.19 -14.86
N ALA A 217 1.14 -13.35 -14.58
CA ALA A 217 0.50 -14.47 -13.89
C ALA A 217 1.55 -15.46 -13.40
N ILE A 218 1.34 -16.10 -12.26
CA ILE A 218 2.24 -17.11 -11.69
C ILE A 218 1.43 -18.26 -11.09
N LEU A 219 1.93 -19.50 -11.28
CA LEU A 219 1.35 -20.70 -10.72
C LEU A 219 1.70 -20.80 -9.24
N LEU A 220 0.70 -20.94 -8.39
CA LEU A 220 0.83 -21.13 -6.95
C LEU A 220 1.05 -22.60 -6.57
N PRO A 221 1.61 -22.90 -5.38
CA PRO A 221 1.82 -24.28 -4.92
C PRO A 221 0.53 -25.12 -4.82
N ASN A 222 -0.60 -24.48 -4.60
CA ASN A 222 -1.92 -25.13 -4.56
C ASN A 222 -2.52 -25.43 -5.95
N SER A 223 -1.76 -25.20 -7.01
CA SER A 223 -2.17 -25.33 -8.41
C SER A 223 -3.15 -24.27 -8.92
N ASP A 224 -3.38 -23.23 -8.16
CA ASP A 224 -4.09 -22.04 -8.61
C ASP A 224 -3.15 -21.07 -9.34
N THR A 225 -3.69 -20.06 -10.01
CA THR A 225 -2.91 -19.07 -10.75
C THR A 225 -3.21 -17.68 -10.21
N LEU A 226 -2.19 -17.01 -9.68
CA LEU A 226 -2.28 -15.61 -9.28
C LEU A 226 -1.96 -14.70 -10.47
N THR A 227 -2.95 -13.96 -10.94
CA THR A 227 -2.78 -13.03 -12.05
C THR A 227 -2.47 -11.61 -11.59
N LEU A 228 -1.93 -10.77 -12.47
CA LEU A 228 -1.80 -9.33 -12.21
C LEU A 228 -3.17 -8.69 -11.95
N TYR A 229 -4.22 -9.18 -12.63
CA TYR A 229 -5.58 -8.70 -12.43
C TYR A 229 -6.05 -8.93 -10.99
N ASP A 230 -5.83 -10.11 -10.43
CA ASP A 230 -6.19 -10.43 -9.04
C ASP A 230 -5.46 -9.51 -8.06
N ARG A 231 -4.13 -9.35 -8.24
CA ARG A 231 -3.30 -8.49 -7.40
C ARG A 231 -3.75 -7.02 -7.45
N VAL A 232 -4.07 -6.52 -8.63
CA VAL A 232 -4.62 -5.17 -8.83
C VAL A 232 -5.99 -5.04 -8.17
N ALA A 233 -6.86 -6.04 -8.31
CA ALA A 233 -8.19 -6.04 -7.69
C ALA A 233 -8.11 -6.00 -6.16
N HIS A 234 -7.21 -6.77 -5.55
CA HIS A 234 -7.02 -6.79 -4.10
C HIS A 234 -6.57 -5.41 -3.58
N HIS A 235 -5.52 -4.83 -4.16
CA HIS A 235 -5.01 -3.51 -3.78
C HIS A 235 -6.03 -2.39 -4.02
N ARG A 236 -6.76 -2.43 -5.14
CA ARG A 236 -7.84 -1.48 -5.41
C ARG A 236 -8.93 -1.57 -4.33
N THR A 237 -9.30 -2.77 -3.92
CA THR A 237 -10.33 -3.01 -2.90
C THR A 237 -9.89 -2.47 -1.54
N THR A 238 -8.68 -2.75 -1.08
CA THR A 238 -8.18 -2.22 0.20
C THR A 238 -8.03 -0.71 0.18
N SER A 239 -7.60 -0.12 -0.95
CA SER A 239 -7.52 1.33 -1.11
C SER A 239 -8.89 2.00 -0.98
N LEU A 240 -9.90 1.52 -1.69
CA LEU A 240 -11.27 2.06 -1.63
C LEU A 240 -11.91 1.83 -0.25
N SER A 241 -11.69 0.65 0.36
CA SER A 241 -12.14 0.33 1.71
C SER A 241 -11.50 1.23 2.78
N THR A 242 -10.24 1.66 2.58
CA THR A 242 -9.58 2.64 3.45
C THR A 242 -10.26 4.01 3.36
N ILE A 243 -10.59 4.46 2.14
CA ILE A 243 -11.29 5.74 1.93
C ILE A 243 -12.70 5.68 2.50
N GLU A 244 -13.40 4.56 2.31
CA GLU A 244 -14.74 4.34 2.86
C GLU A 244 -14.78 4.51 4.37
N ILE A 245 -13.91 3.78 5.10
CA ILE A 245 -13.89 3.83 6.56
C ILE A 245 -13.41 5.20 7.08
N ALA A 246 -12.49 5.87 6.37
CA ALA A 246 -12.07 7.23 6.67
C ALA A 246 -13.25 8.21 6.57
N SER A 247 -14.03 8.13 5.49
CA SER A 247 -15.22 8.96 5.30
C SER A 247 -16.27 8.78 6.39
N LYS A 248 -16.47 7.54 6.83
CA LYS A 248 -17.43 7.22 7.93
C LYS A 248 -16.95 7.62 9.31
N SER A 249 -15.66 7.89 9.48
CA SER A 249 -15.03 8.17 10.77
C SER A 249 -14.35 9.54 10.83
N THR A 250 -14.71 10.45 9.94
CA THR A 250 -14.04 11.74 9.75
C THR A 250 -13.91 12.54 11.03
N ASP A 251 -14.99 12.78 11.76
CA ASP A 251 -14.99 13.57 12.99
C ASP A 251 -14.03 12.98 14.05
N ARG A 252 -14.06 11.65 14.19
CA ARG A 252 -13.21 10.93 15.14
C ARG A 252 -11.74 10.98 14.72
N LEU A 253 -11.44 10.81 13.41
CA LEU A 253 -10.09 10.92 12.89
C LEU A 253 -9.49 12.31 13.10
N VAL A 254 -10.24 13.36 12.80
CA VAL A 254 -9.81 14.75 12.99
C VAL A 254 -9.60 15.05 14.48
N GLN A 255 -10.50 14.60 15.35
CA GLN A 255 -10.38 14.80 16.81
C GLN A 255 -9.15 14.08 17.34
N GLN A 256 -8.98 12.80 17.07
CA GLN A 256 -7.87 12.00 17.59
C GLN A 256 -6.50 12.43 17.06
N PHE A 257 -6.47 12.91 15.81
CA PHE A 257 -5.26 13.52 15.26
C PHE A 257 -4.90 14.82 16.00
N THR A 258 -5.91 15.63 16.31
CA THR A 258 -5.71 16.86 17.10
C THR A 258 -5.24 16.55 18.53
N ASP A 259 -5.82 15.54 19.16
CA ASP A 259 -5.48 15.11 20.53
C ASP A 259 -4.07 14.50 20.63
N TYR A 260 -3.51 14.03 19.50
CA TYR A 260 -2.16 13.46 19.44
C TYR A 260 -1.08 14.53 19.70
N PHE A 261 -1.31 15.79 19.29
CA PHE A 261 -0.40 16.92 19.44
C PHE A 261 -0.82 17.87 20.58
#